data_7e777a006d914c8f7038be0d7fdc2ed8
#
_entry.id   7e777a006d914c8f7038be0d7fdc2ed8
#
_cell.length_a   1.000
_cell.length_b   1.000
_cell.length_c   1.000
_cell.angle_alpha   90.00
_cell.angle_beta   90.00
_cell.angle_gamma   90.00
#
_symmetry.space_group_name_H-M   'P 1'
#
loop_
_entity.id
_entity.type
_entity.pdbx_description
1 polymer ?
#
loop_
_entity_poly.entity_id
_entity_poly.type
_entity_poly.pdbx_seq_one_letter_code
_entity_poly.pdbx_strand_id
1 'polypeptide(L)'
;VEVTTARETYRYVYDALGRRTEKQHISPDGKPYNRTKFLWDGMRLAQESRPEGTSSLYIYSDQGSYEPLARVDKAGKEGPNRILYFHTDVNGAPEEMTDSDGKIVWETGYQVWGNTIQEKDHGRVEQNLRYQGQYLDRETGLHYNLHRYYDPDVGRFIVTDPIGLRGGLNLYQYAPNPLSYIDPLGLKPCAPTGEFDRITTGKVYRVIRPDEDPLSGLFSLNPNNIKTVAGHVTSGSRSPSQFISATKDLSIAEKWAAKSGNRIVEIDLSKVSGGAIDISSPKGLDLLGNQFARRLAKGSSEVLFDGPIPAGAINPL
;
A
#
# COMPACT_ATOMS: atom_id res chain seq x y z
N VAL A 1 -3.78 -24.26 -3.01
CA VAL A 1 -2.90 -24.32 -4.20
C VAL A 1 -1.63 -25.08 -3.82
N GLU A 2 -1.16 -25.96 -4.71
CA GLU A 2 0.11 -26.69 -4.52
C GLU A 2 1.10 -26.28 -5.60
N VAL A 3 2.38 -26.19 -5.20
CA VAL A 3 3.51 -25.93 -6.07
C VAL A 3 4.55 -27.03 -5.84
N THR A 4 4.96 -27.69 -6.92
CA THR A 4 6.01 -28.71 -6.86
C THR A 4 7.24 -28.18 -7.58
N THR A 5 8.35 -28.09 -6.86
CA THR A 5 9.68 -27.81 -7.40
C THR A 5 10.38 -29.12 -7.73
N ALA A 6 11.59 -29.06 -8.26
CA ALA A 6 12.39 -30.27 -8.49
C ALA A 6 12.73 -31.07 -7.23
N ARG A 7 12.58 -30.49 -6.03
CA ARG A 7 13.02 -31.09 -4.75
C ARG A 7 11.88 -31.26 -3.75
N GLU A 8 10.90 -30.36 -3.71
CA GLU A 8 9.94 -30.25 -2.63
C GLU A 8 8.58 -29.83 -3.15
N THR A 9 7.53 -30.19 -2.42
CA THR A 9 6.15 -29.76 -2.68
C THR A 9 5.69 -28.85 -1.56
N TYR A 10 5.05 -27.74 -1.94
CA TYR A 10 4.51 -26.75 -1.02
C TYR A 10 3.00 -26.63 -1.23
N ARG A 11 2.27 -26.39 -0.14
CA ARG A 11 0.85 -26.06 -0.17
C ARG A 11 0.62 -24.66 0.40
N TYR A 12 -0.09 -23.82 -0.36
CA TYR A 12 -0.49 -22.49 0.06
C TYR A 12 -1.97 -22.50 0.41
N VAL A 13 -2.30 -21.99 1.60
CA VAL A 13 -3.66 -21.87 2.12
C VAL A 13 -4.05 -20.41 2.13
N TYR A 14 -5.28 -20.12 1.70
CA TYR A 14 -5.80 -18.76 1.57
C TYR A 14 -7.12 -18.63 2.32
N ASP A 15 -7.42 -17.42 2.79
CA ASP A 15 -8.74 -17.09 3.32
C ASP A 15 -9.72 -16.64 2.20
N ALA A 16 -10.95 -16.28 2.60
CA ALA A 16 -11.99 -15.85 1.67
C ALA A 16 -11.69 -14.50 0.97
N LEU A 17 -10.74 -13.72 1.46
CA LEU A 17 -10.28 -12.46 0.85
C LEU A 17 -9.09 -12.66 -0.08
N GLY A 18 -8.64 -13.89 -0.28
CA GLY A 18 -7.47 -14.21 -1.11
C GLY A 18 -6.12 -14.02 -0.41
N ARG A 19 -6.10 -13.69 0.90
CA ARG A 19 -4.87 -13.52 1.65
C ARG A 19 -4.30 -14.89 2.05
N ARG A 20 -3.02 -15.10 1.80
CA ARG A 20 -2.34 -16.35 2.16
C ARG A 20 -2.20 -16.46 3.69
N THR A 21 -2.82 -17.45 4.29
CA THR A 21 -2.80 -17.69 5.74
C THR A 21 -1.72 -18.68 6.16
N GLU A 22 -1.35 -19.61 5.28
CA GLU A 22 -0.28 -20.57 5.56
C GLU A 22 0.53 -20.92 4.30
N LYS A 23 1.80 -21.21 4.52
CA LYS A 23 2.71 -21.93 3.61
C LYS A 23 3.20 -23.20 4.31
N GLN A 24 3.05 -24.35 3.66
CA GLN A 24 3.33 -25.65 4.23
C GLN A 24 4.23 -26.45 3.30
N HIS A 25 5.27 -27.09 3.83
CA HIS A 25 5.94 -28.17 3.12
C HIS A 25 5.06 -29.42 3.16
N ILE A 26 5.05 -30.19 2.08
CA ILE A 26 4.32 -31.45 1.96
C ILE A 26 5.35 -32.58 1.85
N SER A 27 5.28 -33.50 2.78
CA SER A 27 6.14 -34.70 2.77
C SER A 27 5.69 -35.68 1.68
N PRO A 28 6.52 -36.66 1.30
CA PRO A 28 6.17 -37.66 0.28
C PRO A 28 4.91 -38.46 0.57
N ASP A 29 4.52 -38.60 1.86
CA ASP A 29 3.28 -39.24 2.30
C ASP A 29 2.07 -38.27 2.32
N GLY A 30 2.22 -37.06 1.77
CA GLY A 30 1.17 -36.07 1.62
C GLY A 30 0.84 -35.26 2.89
N LYS A 31 1.61 -35.42 3.96
CA LYS A 31 1.36 -34.69 5.22
C LYS A 31 2.07 -33.35 5.25
N PRO A 32 1.37 -32.29 5.71
CA PRO A 32 2.00 -30.98 5.85
C PRO A 32 2.92 -30.92 7.07
N TYR A 33 4.09 -30.38 6.87
CA TYR A 33 5.07 -30.07 7.91
C TYR A 33 5.69 -28.69 7.68
N ASN A 34 6.53 -28.20 8.58
CA ASN A 34 7.24 -26.92 8.49
C ASN A 34 6.34 -25.77 8.02
N ARG A 35 5.31 -25.47 8.84
CA ARG A 35 4.26 -24.50 8.48
C ARG A 35 4.66 -23.09 8.87
N THR A 36 4.68 -22.18 7.91
CA THR A 36 4.70 -20.72 8.16
C THR A 36 3.28 -20.19 8.11
N LYS A 37 2.85 -19.47 9.16
CA LYS A 37 1.54 -18.82 9.25
C LYS A 37 1.69 -17.33 9.04
N PHE A 38 0.72 -16.73 8.35
CA PHE A 38 0.68 -15.31 8.04
C PHE A 38 -0.54 -14.66 8.70
N LEU A 39 -0.31 -13.54 9.40
CA LEU A 39 -1.34 -12.71 9.98
C LEU A 39 -1.40 -11.39 9.20
N TRP A 40 -2.59 -10.90 8.94
CA TRP A 40 -2.85 -9.74 8.10
C TRP A 40 -3.55 -8.63 8.87
N ASP A 41 -3.12 -7.39 8.66
CA ASP A 41 -3.81 -6.17 9.03
C ASP A 41 -4.48 -5.61 7.75
N GLY A 42 -5.80 -5.81 7.60
CA GLY A 42 -6.47 -5.59 6.33
C GLY A 42 -5.87 -6.43 5.21
N MET A 43 -5.29 -5.79 4.20
CA MET A 43 -4.60 -6.44 3.07
C MET A 43 -3.08 -6.39 3.18
N ARG A 44 -2.54 -5.96 4.32
CA ARG A 44 -1.12 -5.81 4.59
C ARG A 44 -0.63 -6.92 5.50
N LEU A 45 0.53 -7.51 5.17
CA LEU A 45 1.15 -8.54 6.01
C LEU A 45 1.61 -7.93 7.33
N ALA A 46 1.02 -8.38 8.45
CA ALA A 46 1.38 -7.90 9.78
C ALA A 46 2.42 -8.79 10.46
N GLN A 47 2.31 -10.10 10.33
CA GLN A 47 3.20 -11.04 10.99
C GLN A 47 3.34 -12.34 10.22
N GLU A 48 4.52 -12.92 10.26
CA GLU A 48 4.73 -14.33 9.94
C GLU A 48 5.19 -15.09 11.19
N SER A 49 4.76 -16.33 11.31
CA SER A 49 5.13 -17.22 12.42
C SER A 49 5.57 -18.57 11.86
N ARG A 50 6.75 -19.00 12.25
CA ARG A 50 7.37 -20.26 11.81
C ARG A 50 7.23 -21.33 12.88
N PRO A 51 7.53 -22.60 12.55
CA PRO A 51 7.67 -23.65 13.55
C PRO A 51 8.61 -23.23 14.69
N GLU A 52 8.51 -23.89 15.83
CA GLU A 52 9.34 -23.59 17.03
C GLU A 52 9.03 -22.27 17.72
N GLY A 53 7.97 -21.57 17.28
CA GLY A 53 7.51 -20.35 17.91
C GLY A 53 8.31 -19.10 17.55
N THR A 54 9.16 -19.15 16.52
CA THR A 54 9.79 -17.95 15.96
C THR A 54 8.76 -17.12 15.20
N SER A 55 8.84 -15.81 15.28
CA SER A 55 7.94 -14.91 14.55
C SER A 55 8.59 -13.59 14.19
N SER A 56 8.11 -12.98 13.12
CA SER A 56 8.52 -11.65 12.64
C SER A 56 7.28 -10.78 12.52
N LEU A 57 7.19 -9.72 13.34
CA LEU A 57 6.14 -8.70 13.28
C LEU A 57 6.64 -7.51 12.48
N TYR A 58 5.90 -7.12 11.46
CA TYR A 58 6.22 -5.99 10.58
C TYR A 58 5.54 -4.71 11.04
N ILE A 59 6.30 -3.62 11.09
CA ILE A 59 5.84 -2.28 11.41
C ILE A 59 6.06 -1.43 10.16
N TYR A 60 5.04 -0.70 9.76
CA TYR A 60 5.06 0.12 8.55
C TYR A 60 5.12 1.60 8.89
N SER A 61 5.55 2.44 7.94
CA SER A 61 5.79 3.87 8.14
C SER A 61 4.53 4.65 8.55
N ASP A 62 3.35 4.25 8.05
CA ASP A 62 2.07 4.79 8.50
C ASP A 62 0.91 3.78 8.33
N GLN A 63 -0.31 4.17 8.72
CA GLN A 63 -1.48 3.29 8.74
C GLN A 63 -1.89 2.78 7.35
N GLY A 64 -1.66 3.55 6.30
CA GLY A 64 -2.02 3.20 4.91
C GLY A 64 -0.83 2.72 4.06
N SER A 65 0.38 2.76 4.61
CA SER A 65 1.61 2.44 3.90
C SER A 65 1.86 0.94 3.82
N TYR A 66 2.48 0.53 2.72
CA TYR A 66 3.10 -0.79 2.55
C TYR A 66 4.63 -0.72 2.65
N GLU A 67 5.18 0.45 2.93
CA GLU A 67 6.60 0.66 3.15
C GLU A 67 6.98 0.20 4.56
N PRO A 68 7.86 -0.81 4.71
CA PRO A 68 8.24 -1.32 6.02
C PRO A 68 9.22 -0.36 6.71
N LEU A 69 8.96 -0.05 7.99
CA LEU A 69 9.81 0.76 8.85
C LEU A 69 10.71 -0.09 9.73
N ALA A 70 10.13 -1.11 10.36
CA ALA A 70 10.85 -1.97 11.27
C ALA A 70 10.24 -3.37 11.32
N ARG A 71 11.03 -4.33 11.84
CA ARG A 71 10.62 -5.69 12.11
C ARG A 71 11.02 -6.09 13.52
N VAL A 72 10.11 -6.71 14.25
CA VAL A 72 10.40 -7.30 15.56
C VAL A 72 10.44 -8.81 15.41
N ASP A 73 11.64 -9.39 15.50
CA ASP A 73 11.86 -10.83 15.46
C ASP A 73 11.84 -11.38 16.88
N LYS A 74 11.10 -12.45 17.09
CA LYS A 74 11.06 -13.21 18.33
C LYS A 74 11.65 -14.59 18.12
N ALA A 75 12.65 -14.94 18.93
CA ALA A 75 13.31 -16.24 18.89
C ALA A 75 12.61 -17.24 19.81
N GLY A 76 11.61 -17.98 19.29
CA GLY A 76 10.83 -18.94 20.07
C GLY A 76 9.83 -18.28 21.02
N LYS A 77 9.14 -19.09 21.84
CA LYS A 77 8.03 -18.59 22.70
C LYS A 77 8.51 -17.61 23.78
N GLU A 78 9.66 -17.84 24.35
CA GLU A 78 10.22 -17.07 25.49
C GLU A 78 11.54 -16.37 25.16
N GLY A 79 11.97 -16.44 23.89
CA GLY A 79 13.20 -15.80 23.44
C GLY A 79 13.12 -14.27 23.43
N PRO A 80 14.29 -13.60 23.44
CA PRO A 80 14.35 -12.16 23.38
C PRO A 80 13.80 -11.65 22.04
N ASN A 81 13.24 -10.44 22.05
CA ASN A 81 12.90 -9.72 20.84
C ASN A 81 14.14 -9.04 20.27
N ARG A 82 14.27 -9.10 18.95
CA ARG A 82 15.29 -8.37 18.19
C ARG A 82 14.57 -7.37 17.31
N ILE A 83 14.90 -6.09 17.43
CA ILE A 83 14.34 -5.04 16.58
C ILE A 83 15.31 -4.79 15.43
N LEU A 84 14.77 -4.80 14.21
CA LEU A 84 15.49 -4.54 12.97
C LEU A 84 14.81 -3.41 12.24
N TYR A 85 15.57 -2.49 11.66
CA TYR A 85 15.08 -1.32 10.96
C TYR A 85 15.30 -1.49 9.46
N PHE A 86 14.29 -1.21 8.67
CA PHE A 86 14.38 -1.23 7.22
C PHE A 86 14.91 0.11 6.69
N HIS A 87 15.77 0.03 5.69
CA HIS A 87 16.15 1.11 4.81
C HIS A 87 15.68 0.74 3.40
N THR A 88 14.87 1.60 2.83
CA THR A 88 14.17 1.33 1.57
C THR A 88 14.68 2.24 0.45
N ASP A 89 14.48 1.81 -0.79
CA ASP A 89 14.68 2.65 -1.95
C ASP A 89 13.60 3.74 -2.07
N VAL A 90 13.70 4.56 -3.11
CA VAL A 90 12.75 5.65 -3.41
C VAL A 90 11.29 5.17 -3.54
N ASN A 91 11.05 3.90 -3.82
CA ASN A 91 9.72 3.32 -3.99
C ASN A 91 9.32 2.36 -2.87
N GLY A 92 10.05 2.38 -1.75
CA GLY A 92 9.75 1.63 -0.54
C GLY A 92 10.13 0.15 -0.58
N ALA A 93 10.97 -0.29 -1.52
CA ALA A 93 11.54 -1.63 -1.51
C ALA A 93 12.70 -1.71 -0.51
N PRO A 94 12.74 -2.72 0.39
CA PRO A 94 13.84 -2.87 1.33
C PRO A 94 15.17 -3.13 0.63
N GLU A 95 16.20 -2.31 0.90
CA GLU A 95 17.57 -2.50 0.40
C GLU A 95 18.52 -2.94 1.50
N GLU A 96 18.32 -2.44 2.73
CA GLU A 96 19.14 -2.81 3.88
C GLU A 96 18.29 -3.01 5.13
N MET A 97 18.82 -3.78 6.08
CA MET A 97 18.32 -3.84 7.44
C MET A 97 19.45 -3.64 8.43
N THR A 98 19.20 -2.81 9.45
CA THR A 98 20.13 -2.61 10.57
C THR A 98 19.53 -3.12 11.88
N ASP A 99 20.41 -3.52 12.82
CA ASP A 99 20.01 -3.76 14.21
C ASP A 99 19.96 -2.45 15.02
N SER A 100 19.67 -2.56 16.33
CA SER A 100 19.59 -1.42 17.25
C SER A 100 20.90 -0.64 17.41
N ASP A 101 22.03 -1.25 17.08
CA ASP A 101 23.34 -0.63 17.15
C ASP A 101 23.75 0.03 15.81
N GLY A 102 22.87 -0.01 14.83
CA GLY A 102 23.11 0.54 13.49
C GLY A 102 23.96 -0.35 12.59
N LYS A 103 24.21 -1.59 13.00
CA LYS A 103 24.99 -2.55 12.20
C LYS A 103 24.11 -3.14 11.11
N ILE A 104 24.59 -3.16 9.86
CA ILE A 104 23.92 -3.84 8.75
C ILE A 104 23.91 -5.33 9.01
N VAL A 105 22.71 -5.92 9.00
CA VAL A 105 22.49 -7.36 9.23
C VAL A 105 21.99 -8.07 7.98
N TRP A 106 21.45 -7.33 7.04
CA TRP A 106 20.99 -7.82 5.74
C TRP A 106 21.07 -6.69 4.72
N GLU A 107 21.47 -6.98 3.49
CA GLU A 107 21.49 -6.04 2.37
C GLU A 107 21.19 -6.76 1.06
N THR A 108 20.61 -6.03 0.12
CA THR A 108 20.30 -6.51 -1.22
C THR A 108 20.41 -5.41 -2.26
N GLY A 109 20.55 -5.79 -3.52
CA GLY A 109 20.44 -4.89 -4.66
C GLY A 109 19.50 -5.48 -5.70
N TYR A 110 18.68 -4.63 -6.33
CA TYR A 110 17.70 -5.02 -7.32
C TYR A 110 18.02 -4.50 -8.72
N GLN A 111 17.59 -5.25 -9.71
CA GLN A 111 17.34 -4.69 -11.04
C GLN A 111 16.04 -3.87 -11.01
N VAL A 112 15.85 -3.01 -12.04
CA VAL A 112 14.70 -2.08 -12.13
C VAL A 112 13.33 -2.75 -11.93
N TRP A 113 13.19 -4.02 -12.29
CA TRP A 113 11.94 -4.78 -12.14
C TRP A 113 11.94 -5.71 -10.92
N GLY A 114 12.82 -5.48 -9.95
CA GLY A 114 12.79 -6.16 -8.65
C GLY A 114 13.49 -7.51 -8.63
N ASN A 115 14.15 -7.94 -9.73
CA ASN A 115 15.01 -9.11 -9.68
C ASN A 115 16.23 -8.83 -8.79
N THR A 116 16.52 -9.73 -7.87
CA THR A 116 17.64 -9.61 -6.94
C THR A 116 18.97 -9.85 -7.64
N ILE A 117 19.85 -8.84 -7.66
CA ILE A 117 21.21 -8.94 -8.21
C ILE A 117 22.10 -9.72 -7.25
N GLN A 118 22.06 -9.34 -5.97
CA GLN A 118 22.75 -10.03 -4.89
C GLN A 118 21.99 -9.80 -3.58
N GLU A 119 22.08 -10.76 -2.68
CA GLU A 119 21.53 -10.67 -1.33
C GLU A 119 22.62 -11.15 -0.37
N LYS A 120 22.89 -10.38 0.70
CA LYS A 120 23.85 -10.74 1.74
C LYS A 120 23.20 -10.73 3.10
N ASP A 121 23.30 -11.83 3.79
CA ASP A 121 22.84 -11.99 5.16
C ASP A 121 24.05 -12.02 6.11
N HIS A 122 24.24 -10.94 6.85
CA HIS A 122 25.30 -10.79 7.82
C HIS A 122 24.88 -11.20 9.25
N GLY A 123 23.59 -11.38 9.49
CA GLY A 123 23.03 -11.54 10.83
C GLY A 123 22.09 -12.73 11.00
N ARG A 124 22.08 -13.67 10.07
CA ARG A 124 21.11 -14.79 9.99
C ARG A 124 19.68 -14.28 10.01
N VAL A 125 19.40 -13.33 9.11
CA VAL A 125 18.12 -12.65 8.97
C VAL A 125 17.53 -13.00 7.60
N GLU A 126 16.58 -13.90 7.56
CA GLU A 126 15.81 -14.13 6.34
C GLU A 126 14.84 -12.98 6.14
N GLN A 127 14.93 -12.28 5.00
CA GLN A 127 14.07 -11.15 4.65
C GLN A 127 13.40 -11.41 3.30
N ASN A 128 12.04 -11.41 3.29
CA ASN A 128 11.26 -11.82 2.13
C ASN A 128 10.36 -10.70 1.57
N LEU A 129 10.25 -9.53 2.22
CA LEU A 129 9.55 -8.41 1.61
C LEU A 129 10.31 -7.92 0.37
N ARG A 130 9.57 -7.51 -0.67
CA ARG A 130 10.11 -6.99 -1.93
C ARG A 130 9.45 -5.65 -2.21
N TYR A 131 9.01 -5.36 -3.44
CA TYR A 131 8.21 -4.17 -3.68
C TYR A 131 6.99 -4.14 -2.76
N GLN A 132 6.46 -2.95 -2.51
CA GLN A 132 5.33 -2.76 -1.60
C GLN A 132 4.18 -3.74 -1.90
N GLY A 133 3.81 -4.54 -0.90
CA GLY A 133 2.81 -5.62 -1.00
C GLY A 133 3.34 -6.97 -1.48
N GLN A 134 4.62 -7.07 -1.84
CA GLN A 134 5.24 -8.31 -2.34
C GLN A 134 6.00 -9.08 -1.24
N TYR A 135 5.92 -10.40 -1.33
CA TYR A 135 6.64 -11.34 -0.46
C TYR A 135 7.30 -12.42 -1.33
N LEU A 136 8.62 -12.55 -1.25
CA LEU A 136 9.41 -13.55 -1.98
C LEU A 136 9.10 -14.96 -1.47
N ASP A 137 8.70 -15.82 -2.38
CA ASP A 137 8.67 -17.27 -2.18
C ASP A 137 9.98 -17.87 -2.70
N ARG A 138 10.91 -18.14 -1.77
CA ARG A 138 12.28 -18.57 -2.09
C ARG A 138 12.33 -19.88 -2.85
N GLU A 139 11.33 -20.73 -2.66
CA GLU A 139 11.19 -22.01 -3.36
C GLU A 139 10.89 -21.89 -4.85
N THR A 140 10.27 -20.79 -5.28
CA THR A 140 9.88 -20.56 -6.67
C THR A 140 10.60 -19.38 -7.32
N GLY A 141 11.16 -18.46 -6.50
CA GLY A 141 11.68 -17.18 -6.96
C GLY A 141 10.57 -16.15 -7.28
N LEU A 142 9.31 -16.53 -7.20
CA LEU A 142 8.20 -15.64 -7.46
C LEU A 142 7.89 -14.77 -6.23
N HIS A 143 7.32 -13.59 -6.48
CA HIS A 143 6.82 -12.73 -5.41
C HIS A 143 5.30 -12.88 -5.28
N TYR A 144 4.84 -13.39 -4.15
CA TYR A 144 3.41 -13.37 -3.80
C TYR A 144 2.95 -11.93 -3.60
N ASN A 145 1.97 -11.48 -4.37
CA ASN A 145 1.45 -10.12 -4.37
C ASN A 145 -0.08 -10.12 -4.21
N LEU A 146 -0.56 -10.70 -3.11
CA LEU A 146 -1.96 -10.87 -2.70
C LEU A 146 -2.81 -11.62 -3.75
N HIS A 147 -3.31 -10.94 -4.78
CA HIS A 147 -4.19 -11.54 -5.79
C HIS A 147 -3.45 -12.17 -6.96
N ARG A 148 -2.16 -11.91 -7.13
CA ARG A 148 -1.31 -12.44 -8.21
C ARG A 148 0.07 -12.83 -7.70
N TYR A 149 0.78 -13.55 -8.53
CA TYR A 149 2.21 -13.80 -8.38
C TYR A 149 2.98 -13.03 -9.42
N TYR A 150 4.02 -12.35 -8.99
CA TYR A 150 4.90 -11.55 -9.82
C TYR A 150 6.20 -12.31 -10.08
N ASP A 151 6.63 -12.32 -11.33
CA ASP A 151 7.90 -12.89 -11.77
C ASP A 151 8.92 -11.75 -11.98
N PRO A 152 9.92 -11.61 -11.09
CA PRO A 152 10.90 -10.55 -11.18
C PRO A 152 11.88 -10.74 -12.35
N ASP A 153 12.10 -11.98 -12.85
CA ASP A 153 12.96 -12.26 -13.99
C ASP A 153 12.39 -11.72 -15.28
N VAL A 154 11.06 -11.74 -15.40
CA VAL A 154 10.33 -11.27 -16.58
C VAL A 154 9.73 -9.86 -16.37
N GLY A 155 9.64 -9.39 -15.15
CA GLY A 155 9.11 -8.08 -14.79
C GLY A 155 7.59 -7.95 -14.94
N ARG A 156 6.84 -9.04 -14.72
CA ARG A 156 5.38 -9.05 -14.88
C ARG A 156 4.69 -10.09 -13.98
N PHE A 157 3.37 -9.98 -13.86
CA PHE A 157 2.56 -11.04 -13.26
C PHE A 157 2.49 -12.28 -14.15
N ILE A 158 2.40 -13.48 -13.54
CA ILE A 158 2.35 -14.76 -14.26
C ILE A 158 0.93 -15.14 -14.73
N VAL A 159 -0.09 -14.45 -14.22
CA VAL A 159 -1.51 -14.65 -14.58
C VAL A 159 -2.14 -13.32 -14.98
N THR A 160 -3.22 -13.40 -15.76
CA THR A 160 -4.00 -12.22 -16.15
C THR A 160 -4.62 -11.53 -14.94
N ASP A 161 -4.83 -10.23 -15.05
CA ASP A 161 -5.45 -9.43 -14.02
C ASP A 161 -6.89 -9.92 -13.73
N PRO A 162 -7.23 -10.26 -12.46
CA PRO A 162 -8.58 -10.71 -12.11
C PRO A 162 -9.64 -9.62 -12.26
N ILE A 163 -9.26 -8.32 -12.28
CA ILE A 163 -10.18 -7.22 -12.59
C ILE A 163 -10.21 -6.85 -14.07
N GLY A 164 -9.51 -7.61 -14.91
CA GLY A 164 -9.46 -7.45 -16.35
C GLY A 164 -8.94 -6.06 -16.77
N LEU A 165 -9.53 -5.48 -17.80
CA LEU A 165 -9.11 -4.16 -18.33
C LEU A 165 -9.25 -3.00 -17.33
N ARG A 166 -9.87 -3.21 -16.17
CA ARG A 166 -9.89 -2.20 -15.10
C ARG A 166 -8.51 -1.97 -14.48
N GLY A 167 -7.62 -2.97 -14.51
CA GLY A 167 -6.23 -2.87 -14.08
C GLY A 167 -5.31 -2.21 -15.12
N GLY A 168 -5.72 -2.17 -16.38
CA GLY A 168 -4.94 -1.62 -17.49
C GLY A 168 -5.12 -2.44 -18.78
N LEU A 169 -4.58 -1.94 -19.90
CA LEU A 169 -4.66 -2.64 -21.18
C LEU A 169 -3.78 -3.89 -21.22
N ASN A 170 -2.63 -3.85 -20.56
CA ASN A 170 -1.75 -5.01 -20.44
C ASN A 170 -2.11 -5.77 -19.15
N LEU A 171 -2.81 -6.88 -19.31
CA LEU A 171 -3.33 -7.69 -18.22
C LEU A 171 -2.26 -8.35 -17.32
N TYR A 172 -1.00 -8.33 -17.75
CA TYR A 172 0.13 -8.91 -17.00
C TYR A 172 1.05 -7.86 -16.38
N GLN A 173 0.79 -6.57 -16.61
CA GLN A 173 1.64 -5.48 -16.17
C GLN A 173 1.60 -5.33 -14.63
N TYR A 174 2.79 -5.14 -14.03
CA TYR A 174 2.91 -4.69 -12.64
C TYR A 174 2.63 -3.19 -12.53
N ALA A 175 3.41 -2.38 -13.24
CA ALA A 175 3.34 -0.92 -13.20
C ALA A 175 3.84 -0.32 -14.52
N PRO A 176 3.45 0.93 -14.86
CA PRO A 176 4.03 1.65 -16.00
C PRO A 176 5.51 1.96 -15.80
N ASN A 177 5.90 2.25 -14.57
CA ASN A 177 7.26 2.52 -14.13
C ASN A 177 7.41 2.05 -12.67
N PRO A 178 8.21 1.02 -12.37
CA PRO A 178 8.35 0.47 -11.04
C PRO A 178 9.13 1.35 -10.06
N LEU A 179 9.76 2.44 -10.54
CA LEU A 179 10.44 3.43 -9.71
C LEU A 179 9.50 4.53 -9.17
N SER A 180 8.27 4.60 -9.67
CA SER A 180 7.30 5.65 -9.31
C SER A 180 5.87 5.15 -9.19
N TYR A 181 5.65 3.84 -9.32
CA TYR A 181 4.35 3.20 -9.12
C TYR A 181 4.51 1.91 -8.36
N ILE A 182 3.54 1.63 -7.49
CA ILE A 182 3.42 0.37 -6.75
C ILE A 182 2.09 -0.29 -7.07
N ASP A 183 2.03 -1.61 -6.96
CA ASP A 183 0.78 -2.38 -7.01
C ASP A 183 0.68 -3.31 -5.78
N PRO A 184 0.35 -2.79 -4.60
CA PRO A 184 0.40 -3.56 -3.36
C PRO A 184 -0.58 -4.73 -3.29
N LEU A 185 -1.63 -4.69 -4.12
CA LEU A 185 -2.67 -5.73 -4.14
C LEU A 185 -2.53 -6.70 -5.31
N GLY A 186 -1.62 -6.44 -6.25
CA GLY A 186 -1.55 -7.21 -7.48
C GLY A 186 -2.80 -7.05 -8.35
N LEU A 187 -3.37 -5.83 -8.44
CA LEU A 187 -4.58 -5.53 -9.21
C LEU A 187 -4.40 -4.30 -10.11
N LYS A 188 -3.93 -3.19 -9.52
CA LYS A 188 -3.80 -1.94 -10.27
C LYS A 188 -2.68 -1.08 -9.69
N PRO A 189 -1.74 -0.66 -10.53
CA PRO A 189 -0.68 0.22 -10.08
C PRO A 189 -1.21 1.60 -9.67
N CYS A 190 -0.66 2.13 -8.58
CA CYS A 190 -0.89 3.50 -8.11
C CYS A 190 0.45 4.17 -7.80
N ALA A 191 0.52 5.50 -7.95
CA ALA A 191 1.63 6.25 -7.37
C ALA A 191 1.51 6.19 -5.84
N PRO A 192 2.62 5.94 -5.11
CA PRO A 192 2.61 6.01 -3.66
C PRO A 192 2.11 7.38 -3.20
N THR A 193 1.15 7.39 -2.28
CA THR A 193 0.62 8.67 -1.75
C THR A 193 1.68 9.46 -0.99
N GLY A 194 2.72 8.79 -0.47
CA GLY A 194 3.86 9.41 0.19
C GLY A 194 4.75 10.29 -0.70
N GLU A 195 4.65 10.15 -2.04
CA GLU A 195 5.36 11.06 -2.96
C GLU A 195 4.72 12.46 -3.03
N PHE A 196 3.43 12.58 -2.76
CA PHE A 196 2.75 13.86 -2.74
C PHE A 196 3.06 14.64 -1.46
N ASP A 197 3.16 15.97 -1.61
CA ASP A 197 3.26 16.84 -0.44
C ASP A 197 1.99 16.73 0.40
N ARG A 198 2.17 16.68 1.72
CA ARG A 198 1.07 16.70 2.68
C ARG A 198 1.00 18.02 3.41
N ILE A 199 -0.21 18.54 3.54
CA ILE A 199 -0.49 19.69 4.39
C ILE A 199 -1.15 19.20 5.68
N THR A 200 -0.52 19.49 6.82
CA THR A 200 -0.94 19.03 8.15
C THR A 200 -1.49 20.15 9.02
N THR A 201 -1.48 21.39 8.51
CA THR A 201 -1.98 22.58 9.20
C THR A 201 -2.81 23.45 8.26
N GLY A 202 -3.65 24.29 8.84
CA GLY A 202 -4.55 25.16 8.10
C GLY A 202 -5.93 24.55 7.91
N LYS A 203 -6.70 25.13 7.02
CA LYS A 203 -8.10 24.81 6.80
C LYS A 203 -8.32 24.46 5.33
N VAL A 204 -9.20 23.48 5.09
CA VAL A 204 -9.69 23.14 3.76
C VAL A 204 -11.21 22.98 3.80
N TYR A 205 -11.85 23.03 2.66
CA TYR A 205 -13.30 23.13 2.55
C TYR A 205 -13.85 21.99 1.70
N ARG A 206 -14.95 21.40 2.15
CA ARG A 206 -15.64 20.33 1.44
C ARG A 206 -17.13 20.61 1.34
N VAL A 207 -17.69 20.39 0.15
CA VAL A 207 -19.14 20.29 -0.02
C VAL A 207 -19.53 18.85 0.31
N ILE A 208 -20.28 18.67 1.38
CA ILE A 208 -20.70 17.34 1.86
C ILE A 208 -21.89 16.82 1.06
N ARG A 209 -21.94 15.52 0.84
CA ARG A 209 -23.07 14.85 0.21
C ARG A 209 -24.26 14.79 1.18
N PRO A 210 -25.50 14.59 0.67
CA PRO A 210 -26.69 14.45 1.53
C PRO A 210 -26.61 13.26 2.51
N ASP A 211 -25.83 12.22 2.17
CA ASP A 211 -25.62 11.01 2.96
C ASP A 211 -24.47 11.13 3.96
N GLU A 212 -23.72 12.24 3.95
CA GLU A 212 -22.60 12.48 4.88
C GLU A 212 -23.09 13.22 6.13
N ASP A 213 -22.75 12.68 7.30
CA ASP A 213 -23.00 13.32 8.59
C ASP A 213 -21.66 13.79 9.22
N PRO A 214 -21.43 15.11 9.28
CA PRO A 214 -20.21 15.68 9.87
C PRO A 214 -19.99 15.30 11.34
N LEU A 215 -21.05 15.02 12.08
CA LEU A 215 -20.97 14.63 13.50
C LEU A 215 -20.46 13.21 13.69
N SER A 216 -20.56 12.39 12.67
CA SER A 216 -20.03 11.02 12.64
C SER A 216 -18.64 10.93 12.01
N GLY A 217 -18.14 12.03 11.43
CA GLY A 217 -16.94 12.06 10.61
C GLY A 217 -17.23 11.86 9.13
N LEU A 218 -16.20 12.04 8.28
CA LEU A 218 -16.33 11.83 6.84
C LEU A 218 -15.53 10.64 6.40
N PHE A 219 -16.14 9.81 5.56
CA PHE A 219 -15.56 8.56 5.07
C PHE A 219 -15.55 8.53 3.54
N SER A 220 -14.58 7.88 2.96
CA SER A 220 -14.55 7.64 1.53
C SER A 220 -15.71 6.73 1.10
N LEU A 221 -16.20 6.88 -0.12
CA LEU A 221 -17.29 6.05 -0.66
C LEU A 221 -16.91 4.57 -0.80
N ASN A 222 -15.63 4.29 -0.97
CA ASN A 222 -15.11 2.94 -1.07
C ASN A 222 -13.66 2.90 -0.56
N PRO A 223 -13.45 2.69 0.75
CA PRO A 223 -12.12 2.68 1.35
C PRO A 223 -11.22 1.56 0.80
N ASN A 224 -11.81 0.50 0.26
CA ASN A 224 -11.08 -0.63 -0.32
C ASN A 224 -10.83 -0.45 -1.84
N ASN A 225 -11.13 0.70 -2.42
CA ASN A 225 -10.83 0.97 -3.81
C ASN A 225 -9.35 1.33 -3.98
N ILE A 226 -8.79 0.99 -5.14
CA ILE A 226 -7.39 1.19 -5.51
C ILE A 226 -7.25 2.17 -6.67
N LYS A 227 -8.07 3.21 -6.72
CA LYS A 227 -7.90 4.25 -7.73
C LYS A 227 -6.60 5.01 -7.55
N THR A 228 -5.92 5.31 -8.66
CA THR A 228 -4.84 6.29 -8.64
C THR A 228 -5.38 7.68 -8.30
N VAL A 229 -4.54 8.55 -7.75
CA VAL A 229 -4.88 9.95 -7.48
C VAL A 229 -5.40 10.64 -8.75
N ALA A 230 -4.70 10.49 -9.88
CA ALA A 230 -5.14 11.02 -11.17
C ALA A 230 -6.50 10.46 -11.63
N GLY A 231 -6.74 9.16 -11.41
CA GLY A 231 -8.01 8.50 -11.71
C GLY A 231 -9.17 9.01 -10.84
N HIS A 232 -8.90 9.33 -9.57
CA HIS A 232 -9.89 9.97 -8.70
C HIS A 232 -10.26 11.38 -9.19
N VAL A 233 -9.26 12.22 -9.43
CA VAL A 233 -9.44 13.61 -9.89
C VAL A 233 -10.23 13.65 -11.20
N THR A 234 -9.94 12.77 -12.17
CA THR A 234 -10.62 12.78 -13.48
C THR A 234 -12.04 12.23 -13.43
N SER A 235 -12.35 11.33 -12.52
CA SER A 235 -13.70 10.75 -12.38
C SER A 235 -14.59 11.51 -11.39
N GLY A 236 -13.99 12.27 -10.46
CA GLY A 236 -14.70 13.03 -9.44
C GLY A 236 -15.69 12.16 -8.65
N SER A 237 -16.81 12.76 -8.26
CA SER A 237 -17.89 12.08 -7.51
C SER A 237 -18.67 11.03 -8.31
N ARG A 238 -18.41 10.89 -9.62
CA ARG A 238 -19.11 9.93 -10.49
C ARG A 238 -18.74 8.49 -10.24
N SER A 239 -17.63 8.24 -9.57
CA SER A 239 -17.15 6.89 -9.33
C SER A 239 -16.51 6.79 -7.94
N PRO A 240 -17.01 5.88 -7.07
CA PRO A 240 -16.48 5.69 -5.72
C PRO A 240 -14.97 5.47 -5.72
N SER A 241 -14.28 6.03 -4.73
CA SER A 241 -12.84 5.87 -4.53
C SER A 241 -12.50 5.87 -3.04
N GLN A 242 -11.27 5.50 -2.72
CA GLN A 242 -10.72 5.54 -1.37
C GLN A 242 -10.42 6.96 -0.89
N PHE A 243 -10.42 7.96 -1.77
CA PHE A 243 -10.10 9.34 -1.43
C PHE A 243 -11.35 10.17 -1.10
N ILE A 244 -11.16 11.16 -0.22
CA ILE A 244 -12.12 12.21 0.08
C ILE A 244 -11.54 13.52 -0.48
N SER A 245 -12.23 14.17 -1.42
CA SER A 245 -11.81 15.46 -1.99
C SER A 245 -12.22 16.65 -1.13
N ALA A 246 -11.35 17.64 -1.05
CA ALA A 246 -11.62 18.97 -0.52
C ALA A 246 -10.85 20.03 -1.34
N THR A 247 -11.09 21.30 -1.06
CA THR A 247 -10.38 22.42 -1.69
C THR A 247 -9.75 23.34 -0.65
N LYS A 248 -8.60 23.94 -0.97
CA LYS A 248 -7.98 24.98 -0.16
C LYS A 248 -8.68 26.34 -0.28
N ASP A 249 -9.58 26.50 -1.25
CA ASP A 249 -10.22 27.76 -1.59
C ASP A 249 -11.72 27.72 -1.31
N LEU A 250 -12.16 28.50 -0.32
CA LEU A 250 -13.56 28.59 0.09
C LEU A 250 -14.47 29.04 -1.09
N SER A 251 -13.99 29.96 -1.94
CA SER A 251 -14.79 30.42 -3.08
C SER A 251 -15.10 29.33 -4.11
N ILE A 252 -14.22 28.32 -4.19
CA ILE A 252 -14.45 27.13 -5.01
C ILE A 252 -15.50 26.23 -4.37
N ALA A 253 -15.41 26.01 -3.05
CA ALA A 253 -16.43 25.25 -2.31
C ALA A 253 -17.81 25.90 -2.42
N GLU A 254 -17.90 27.22 -2.32
CA GLU A 254 -19.14 27.98 -2.51
C GLU A 254 -19.74 27.78 -3.90
N LYS A 255 -18.91 27.82 -4.96
CA LYS A 255 -19.37 27.54 -6.33
C LYS A 255 -19.88 26.10 -6.49
N TRP A 256 -19.27 25.13 -5.82
CA TRP A 256 -19.74 23.74 -5.83
C TRP A 256 -21.05 23.58 -5.04
N ALA A 257 -21.14 24.20 -3.88
CA ALA A 257 -22.36 24.22 -3.06
C ALA A 257 -23.53 24.84 -3.77
N ALA A 258 -23.34 26.00 -4.43
CA ALA A 258 -24.36 26.65 -5.22
C ALA A 258 -24.94 25.80 -6.37
N LYS A 259 -24.10 24.90 -6.95
CA LYS A 259 -24.55 23.97 -8.01
C LYS A 259 -25.30 22.75 -7.48
N SER A 260 -24.92 22.26 -6.28
CA SER A 260 -25.47 21.03 -5.71
C SER A 260 -26.59 21.25 -4.70
N GLY A 261 -26.70 22.47 -4.14
CA GLY A 261 -27.56 22.75 -2.99
C GLY A 261 -27.07 22.17 -1.66
N ASN A 262 -25.85 21.65 -1.62
CA ASN A 262 -25.31 20.97 -0.46
C ASN A 262 -24.55 21.92 0.47
N ARG A 263 -24.40 21.52 1.73
CA ARG A 263 -23.71 22.31 2.76
C ARG A 263 -22.20 22.23 2.60
N ILE A 264 -21.50 23.29 3.03
CA ILE A 264 -20.06 23.34 3.14
C ILE A 264 -19.65 23.03 4.58
N VAL A 265 -18.55 22.32 4.73
CA VAL A 265 -17.86 22.18 6.01
C VAL A 265 -16.42 22.64 5.85
N GLU A 266 -15.89 23.22 6.91
CA GLU A 266 -14.47 23.52 7.10
C GLU A 266 -13.81 22.35 7.81
N ILE A 267 -12.62 21.94 7.38
CA ILE A 267 -11.84 20.86 7.98
C ILE A 267 -10.53 21.46 8.50
N ASP A 268 -10.29 21.32 9.79
CA ASP A 268 -9.06 21.71 10.47
C ASP A 268 -8.01 20.59 10.34
N LEU A 269 -7.01 20.81 9.51
CA LEU A 269 -5.99 19.81 9.19
C LEU A 269 -5.11 19.44 10.39
N SER A 270 -4.99 20.31 11.40
CA SER A 270 -4.23 19.99 12.61
C SER A 270 -4.83 18.86 13.44
N LYS A 271 -6.09 18.54 13.19
CA LYS A 271 -6.85 17.48 13.86
C LYS A 271 -7.05 16.23 13.01
N VAL A 272 -6.46 16.19 11.82
CA VAL A 272 -6.52 15.05 10.91
C VAL A 272 -5.17 14.34 10.92
N SER A 273 -5.14 13.08 11.35
CA SER A 273 -3.94 12.28 11.32
C SER A 273 -3.44 12.10 9.88
N GLY A 274 -2.15 12.39 9.64
CA GLY A 274 -1.56 12.36 8.30
C GLY A 274 -1.90 13.55 7.40
N GLY A 275 -2.79 14.46 7.82
CA GLY A 275 -3.17 15.65 7.04
C GLY A 275 -3.87 15.34 5.72
N ALA A 276 -3.69 16.20 4.72
CA ALA A 276 -4.23 16.04 3.38
C ALA A 276 -3.11 16.05 2.33
N ILE A 277 -3.28 15.28 1.28
CA ILE A 277 -2.40 15.22 0.10
C ILE A 277 -2.64 16.45 -0.76
N ASP A 278 -1.64 17.31 -0.95
CA ASP A 278 -1.76 18.50 -1.80
C ASP A 278 -1.45 18.20 -3.27
N ILE A 279 -2.48 17.83 -4.01
CA ILE A 279 -2.37 17.53 -5.44
C ILE A 279 -2.41 18.78 -6.32
N SER A 280 -2.64 19.95 -5.76
CA SER A 280 -2.65 21.25 -6.47
C SER A 280 -1.31 22.00 -6.34
N SER A 281 -0.36 21.50 -5.53
CA SER A 281 1.01 22.01 -5.46
C SER A 281 1.77 21.76 -6.78
N PRO A 282 2.85 22.49 -7.09
CA PRO A 282 3.67 22.21 -8.27
C PRO A 282 4.12 20.75 -8.36
N LYS A 283 4.62 20.18 -7.27
CA LYS A 283 5.02 18.77 -7.19
C LYS A 283 3.82 17.83 -7.37
N GLY A 284 2.70 18.10 -6.70
CA GLY A 284 1.47 17.31 -6.85
C GLY A 284 0.96 17.28 -8.28
N LEU A 285 0.98 18.44 -8.97
CA LEU A 285 0.58 18.52 -10.38
C LEU A 285 1.53 17.70 -11.29
N ASP A 286 2.82 17.69 -11.01
CA ASP A 286 3.79 16.91 -11.79
C ASP A 286 3.57 15.40 -11.63
N LEU A 287 3.27 14.93 -10.43
CA LEU A 287 3.00 13.54 -10.14
C LEU A 287 1.68 13.01 -10.74
N LEU A 288 0.74 13.89 -11.11
CA LEU A 288 -0.53 13.46 -11.72
C LEU A 288 -0.38 12.81 -13.10
N GLY A 289 0.74 13.00 -13.82
CA GLY A 289 1.05 12.33 -15.09
C GLY A 289 0.07 12.58 -16.26
N ASN A 290 -1.12 13.14 -15.99
CA ASN A 290 -2.21 13.35 -16.92
C ASN A 290 -2.59 14.84 -16.97
N GLN A 291 -2.49 15.46 -18.15
CA GLN A 291 -2.78 16.90 -18.33
C GLN A 291 -4.21 17.30 -17.91
N PHE A 292 -5.18 16.43 -18.14
CA PHE A 292 -6.56 16.70 -17.75
C PHE A 292 -6.72 16.68 -16.22
N ALA A 293 -6.12 15.71 -15.53
CA ALA A 293 -6.08 15.67 -14.07
C ALA A 293 -5.38 16.89 -13.47
N ARG A 294 -4.22 17.28 -14.04
CA ARG A 294 -3.48 18.52 -13.63
C ARG A 294 -4.34 19.76 -13.74
N ARG A 295 -5.05 19.92 -14.85
CA ARG A 295 -5.94 21.08 -15.06
C ARG A 295 -7.07 21.12 -14.04
N LEU A 296 -7.69 19.98 -13.74
CA LEU A 296 -8.76 19.89 -12.74
C LEU A 296 -8.22 20.20 -11.34
N ALA A 297 -7.16 19.52 -10.89
CA ALA A 297 -6.58 19.70 -9.57
C ALA A 297 -6.13 21.17 -9.32
N LYS A 298 -5.46 21.77 -10.30
CA LYS A 298 -5.04 23.17 -10.25
C LYS A 298 -6.25 24.11 -10.19
N GLY A 299 -7.26 23.90 -11.05
CA GLY A 299 -8.44 24.74 -11.14
C GLY A 299 -9.36 24.66 -9.91
N SER A 300 -9.26 23.56 -9.14
CA SER A 300 -10.02 23.33 -7.92
C SER A 300 -9.24 23.54 -6.64
N SER A 301 -7.94 23.87 -6.70
CA SER A 301 -7.04 23.91 -5.53
C SER A 301 -7.18 22.66 -4.66
N GLU A 302 -7.24 21.50 -5.32
CA GLU A 302 -7.71 20.26 -4.74
C GLU A 302 -6.70 19.63 -3.80
N VAL A 303 -7.21 19.11 -2.70
CA VAL A 303 -6.51 18.24 -1.76
C VAL A 303 -7.31 16.97 -1.54
N LEU A 304 -6.64 15.89 -1.22
CA LEU A 304 -7.25 14.58 -0.99
C LEU A 304 -6.90 14.04 0.40
N PHE A 305 -7.86 13.36 1.01
CA PHE A 305 -7.62 12.54 2.18
C PHE A 305 -7.68 11.07 1.77
N ASP A 306 -6.70 10.31 2.16
CA ASP A 306 -6.57 8.86 1.94
C ASP A 306 -7.02 8.05 3.16
N GLY A 307 -7.60 8.71 4.17
CA GLY A 307 -8.19 8.15 5.37
C GLY A 307 -9.46 8.90 5.80
N PRO A 308 -10.11 8.43 6.86
CA PRO A 308 -11.29 9.09 7.41
C PRO A 308 -10.95 10.44 8.04
N ILE A 309 -11.88 11.37 7.98
CA ILE A 309 -11.78 12.67 8.65
C ILE A 309 -12.60 12.62 9.94
N PRO A 310 -11.97 12.74 11.12
CA PRO A 310 -12.68 12.64 12.38
C PRO A 310 -13.65 13.81 12.59
N ALA A 311 -14.78 13.57 13.22
CA ALA A 311 -15.81 14.59 13.51
C ALA A 311 -15.25 15.83 14.21
N GLY A 312 -14.29 15.66 15.14
CA GLY A 312 -13.65 16.77 15.85
C GLY A 312 -12.80 17.71 14.99
N ALA A 313 -12.50 17.33 13.74
CA ALA A 313 -11.82 18.18 12.76
C ALA A 313 -12.78 18.99 11.88
N ILE A 314 -14.10 18.74 11.95
CA ILE A 314 -15.09 19.26 11.01
C ILE A 314 -15.90 20.35 11.69
N ASN A 315 -15.94 21.53 11.09
CA ASN A 315 -16.74 22.67 11.52
C ASN A 315 -17.77 23.00 10.44
N PRO A 316 -19.07 23.11 10.78
CA PRO A 316 -20.07 23.63 9.84
C PRO A 316 -19.77 25.08 9.44
N LEU A 317 -20.05 25.44 8.21
CA LEU A 317 -20.00 26.81 7.68
C LEU A 317 -21.42 27.30 7.36
#